data_50e719ea8b51d859b9fa3986ba413ec0
#
_entry.id   50e719ea8b51d859b9fa3986ba413ec0
#
_cell.length_a   1.000
_cell.length_b   1.000
_cell.length_c   1.000
_cell.angle_alpha   90.00
_cell.angle_beta   90.00
_cell.angle_gamma   90.00
#
_symmetry.space_group_name_H-M   'P 1'
#
loop_
_entity.id
_entity.type
_entity.pdbx_description
1 polymer ?
#
loop_
_entity_poly.entity_id
_entity_poly.type
_entity_poly.pdbx_seq_one_letter_code
_entity_poly.pdbx_strand_id
1 'polypeptide(L)'
;MAGSIPALLTAEPAAGLKAPQLAARKRVSPGREAWGRFKRHRLAVASGVILGLVIVTVVLGPLFWRVPINNIDFAATQAGPSWQHPFGTDDLGQDLFARVLYGGRISLAVGFAAMLVAVFVGTIVGALAGVSRASIDATLMWVTDLFLSLPQLPLLLLIIYLFRDALRALAGPEVGVFVLIVAVIGGFRWMPVARLVRAQFFSLREKEFVEAARALGASPMRQVMHHMLPNALGPVIVAGTIEVAAAIIAESTLSFLGLGFPPDVPTWGRLLYDAKDYLDVAPHWALFPGVMIFLTVLTINFIGDGLRDAFDPRKVI
;
A
#
# COMPACT_ATOMS: atom_id res chain seq x y z
N MET A 1 76.80 -41.70 30.88
CA MET A 1 76.16 -40.50 31.45
C MET A 1 74.66 -40.49 31.00
N ALA A 2 73.79 -40.84 31.97
CA ALA A 2 72.35 -40.92 31.70
C ALA A 2 71.71 -39.60 32.00
N GLY A 3 71.07 -39.01 30.98
CA GLY A 3 70.31 -37.78 31.11
C GLY A 3 68.84 -38.08 31.41
N SER A 4 68.37 -37.60 32.55
CA SER A 4 67.03 -37.76 33.08
C SER A 4 65.99 -36.96 32.25
N ILE A 5 64.93 -37.62 31.83
CA ILE A 5 63.73 -37.04 31.21
C ILE A 5 62.88 -36.45 32.34
N PRO A 6 62.46 -35.16 32.28
CA PRO A 6 61.54 -34.60 33.25
C PRO A 6 60.12 -35.11 33.04
N ALA A 7 59.44 -35.44 34.17
CA ALA A 7 58.07 -35.93 34.23
C ALA A 7 57.05 -34.96 33.55
N LEU A 8 56.23 -35.57 32.73
CA LEU A 8 55.03 -34.93 32.14
C LEU A 8 54.08 -34.53 33.29
N LEU A 9 53.85 -33.26 33.45
CA LEU A 9 52.78 -32.67 34.25
C LEU A 9 51.42 -33.22 33.78
N THR A 10 50.81 -34.00 34.65
CA THR A 10 49.43 -34.46 34.54
C THR A 10 48.55 -33.23 34.67
N ALA A 11 47.97 -32.81 33.56
CA ALA A 11 46.95 -31.76 33.57
C ALA A 11 45.70 -32.29 34.30
N GLU A 12 45.34 -31.67 35.40
CA GLU A 12 44.05 -31.86 36.05
C GLU A 12 42.91 -31.57 35.08
N PRO A 13 41.82 -32.37 35.03
CA PRO A 13 40.67 -32.06 34.22
C PRO A 13 40.00 -30.83 34.82
N ALA A 14 39.95 -29.74 34.01
CA ALA A 14 39.27 -28.51 34.37
C ALA A 14 37.80 -28.81 34.72
N ALA A 15 37.52 -28.81 36.02
CA ALA A 15 36.19 -28.99 36.56
C ALA A 15 35.25 -27.87 36.08
N GLY A 16 34.18 -28.25 35.37
CA GLY A 16 32.91 -27.55 35.46
C GLY A 16 32.72 -26.26 34.72
N LEU A 17 33.14 -26.13 33.45
CA LEU A 17 32.46 -25.19 32.54
C LEU A 17 31.07 -25.77 32.20
N LYS A 18 30.05 -25.45 33.03
CA LYS A 18 28.64 -25.64 32.61
C LYS A 18 28.45 -24.90 31.33
N ALA A 19 28.31 -25.63 30.21
CA ALA A 19 27.88 -25.04 28.94
C ALA A 19 26.63 -24.18 29.22
N PRO A 20 26.59 -22.92 28.77
CA PRO A 20 25.40 -22.13 28.94
C PRO A 20 24.24 -22.91 28.31
N GLN A 21 23.27 -23.29 29.13
CA GLN A 21 22.03 -23.87 28.64
C GLN A 21 21.41 -22.80 27.77
N LEU A 22 21.61 -22.92 26.46
CA LEU A 22 20.84 -22.19 25.43
C LEU A 22 19.41 -22.66 25.65
N ALA A 23 18.68 -21.93 26.53
CA ALA A 23 17.26 -22.12 26.70
C ALA A 23 16.67 -22.13 25.31
N ALA A 24 16.07 -23.23 24.89
CA ALA A 24 15.48 -23.39 23.60
C ALA A 24 14.43 -22.29 23.44
N ARG A 25 14.80 -21.15 22.81
CA ARG A 25 13.87 -20.08 22.48
C ARG A 25 12.76 -20.74 21.68
N LYS A 26 11.56 -20.80 22.25
CA LYS A 26 10.36 -21.22 21.51
C LYS A 26 10.39 -20.51 20.16
N ARG A 27 10.45 -21.26 19.05
CA ARG A 27 10.40 -20.72 17.70
C ARG A 27 9.05 -20.02 17.53
N VAL A 28 9.02 -18.73 17.76
CA VAL A 28 7.85 -17.89 17.49
C VAL A 28 7.82 -17.63 15.98
N SER A 29 6.66 -17.79 15.35
CA SER A 29 6.56 -17.51 13.91
C SER A 29 6.93 -16.04 13.63
N PRO A 30 7.67 -15.74 12.53
CA PRO A 30 8.10 -14.38 12.20
C PRO A 30 6.96 -13.35 12.18
N GLY A 31 5.78 -13.76 11.70
CA GLY A 31 4.59 -12.88 11.69
C GLY A 31 4.08 -12.54 13.10
N ARG A 32 4.19 -13.47 14.06
CA ARG A 32 3.77 -13.21 15.45
C ARG A 32 4.72 -12.25 16.16
N GLU A 33 6.01 -12.33 15.85
CA GLU A 33 6.99 -11.37 16.35
C GLU A 33 6.78 -9.98 15.73
N ALA A 34 6.59 -9.90 14.42
CA ALA A 34 6.28 -8.65 13.73
C ALA A 34 5.01 -8.00 14.30
N TRP A 35 3.95 -8.78 14.52
CA TRP A 35 2.70 -8.29 15.14
C TRP A 35 2.93 -7.79 16.57
N GLY A 36 3.76 -8.46 17.36
CA GLY A 36 4.14 -8.01 18.70
C GLY A 36 4.87 -6.67 18.70
N ARG A 37 5.79 -6.48 17.72
CA ARG A 37 6.53 -5.21 17.53
C ARG A 37 5.61 -4.10 17.05
N PHE A 38 4.76 -4.38 16.06
CA PHE A 38 3.78 -3.41 15.54
C PHE A 38 2.89 -2.83 16.64
N LYS A 39 2.37 -3.67 17.54
CA LYS A 39 1.55 -3.23 18.68
C LYS A 39 2.27 -2.28 19.65
N ARG A 40 3.58 -2.28 19.68
CA ARG A 40 4.38 -1.36 20.52
C ARG A 40 4.58 0.00 19.86
N HIS A 41 4.36 0.11 18.55
CA HIS A 41 4.48 1.36 17.82
C HIS A 41 3.18 2.19 17.96
N ARG A 42 3.15 3.07 18.97
CA ARG A 42 1.94 3.82 19.38
C ARG A 42 1.29 4.58 18.23
N LEU A 43 2.08 5.27 17.39
CA LEU A 43 1.54 6.03 16.25
C LEU A 43 0.90 5.12 15.21
N ALA A 44 1.50 3.97 14.88
CA ALA A 44 0.92 3.03 13.94
C ALA A 44 -0.40 2.42 14.46
N VAL A 45 -0.46 2.11 15.76
CA VAL A 45 -1.70 1.59 16.38
C VAL A 45 -2.78 2.66 16.38
N ALA A 46 -2.47 3.90 16.81
CA ALA A 46 -3.43 5.02 16.77
C ALA A 46 -3.93 5.27 15.34
N SER A 47 -3.02 5.27 14.35
CA SER A 47 -3.36 5.39 12.93
C SER A 47 -4.23 4.24 12.43
N GLY A 48 -3.96 3.01 12.89
CA GLY A 48 -4.81 1.85 12.58
C GLY A 48 -6.23 2.01 13.11
N VAL A 49 -6.40 2.57 14.31
CA VAL A 49 -7.72 2.87 14.88
C VAL A 49 -8.43 3.96 14.08
N ILE A 50 -7.73 5.07 13.76
CA ILE A 50 -8.31 6.18 12.98
C ILE A 50 -8.72 5.69 11.58
N LEU A 51 -7.84 4.97 10.88
CA LEU A 51 -8.17 4.41 9.56
C LEU A 51 -9.33 3.42 9.64
N GLY A 52 -9.35 2.58 10.69
CA GLY A 52 -10.46 1.67 10.95
C GLY A 52 -11.78 2.42 11.14
N LEU A 53 -11.79 3.53 11.90
CA LEU A 53 -12.96 4.38 12.05
C LEU A 53 -13.39 5.02 10.72
N VAL A 54 -12.45 5.53 9.93
CA VAL A 54 -12.73 6.07 8.58
C VAL A 54 -13.39 5.00 7.71
N ILE A 55 -12.82 3.79 7.64
CA ILE A 55 -13.38 2.69 6.83
C ILE A 55 -14.78 2.30 7.33
N VAL A 56 -14.95 2.13 8.63
CA VAL A 56 -16.25 1.79 9.23
C VAL A 56 -17.29 2.87 8.92
N THR A 57 -16.94 4.15 9.08
CA THR A 57 -17.83 5.27 8.79
C THR A 57 -18.21 5.30 7.30
N VAL A 58 -17.27 5.14 6.41
CA VAL A 58 -17.50 5.16 4.96
C VAL A 58 -18.31 3.94 4.51
N VAL A 59 -18.05 2.75 5.05
CA VAL A 59 -18.74 1.51 4.64
C VAL A 59 -20.12 1.40 5.28
N LEU A 60 -20.23 1.67 6.57
CA LEU A 60 -21.49 1.51 7.31
C LEU A 60 -22.34 2.78 7.37
N GLY A 61 -21.73 3.96 7.24
CA GLY A 61 -22.44 5.25 7.30
C GLY A 61 -23.68 5.34 6.42
N PRO A 62 -23.64 4.93 5.14
CA PRO A 62 -24.82 4.94 4.26
C PRO A 62 -25.96 4.00 4.70
N LEU A 63 -25.74 3.07 5.62
CA LEU A 63 -26.82 2.27 6.22
C LEU A 63 -27.62 3.08 7.23
N PHE A 64 -26.99 4.03 7.89
CA PHE A 64 -27.60 4.93 8.89
C PHE A 64 -28.06 6.23 8.25
N TRP A 65 -27.24 6.81 7.36
CA TRP A 65 -27.54 8.04 6.63
C TRP A 65 -28.05 7.68 5.21
N ARG A 66 -29.36 7.49 5.09
CA ARG A 66 -30.01 6.96 3.88
C ARG A 66 -30.41 8.05 2.87
N VAL A 67 -29.78 9.22 2.92
CA VAL A 67 -30.02 10.30 1.95
C VAL A 67 -29.43 9.88 0.61
N PRO A 68 -30.21 9.92 -0.50
CA PRO A 68 -29.67 9.59 -1.81
C PRO A 68 -28.60 10.60 -2.24
N ILE A 69 -27.47 10.13 -2.76
CA ILE A 69 -26.29 10.96 -3.10
C ILE A 69 -26.54 11.97 -4.23
N ASN A 70 -27.53 11.72 -5.08
CA ASN A 70 -27.87 12.56 -6.24
C ASN A 70 -29.28 13.18 -6.09
N ASN A 71 -29.81 13.23 -4.86
CA ASN A 71 -31.07 13.93 -4.60
C ASN A 71 -30.86 15.44 -4.70
N ILE A 72 -31.56 16.08 -5.65
CA ILE A 72 -31.48 17.52 -5.89
C ILE A 72 -32.57 18.19 -5.07
N ASP A 73 -32.20 19.16 -4.22
CA ASP A 73 -33.13 20.01 -3.48
C ASP A 73 -32.78 21.48 -3.63
N PHE A 74 -33.43 22.14 -4.59
CA PHE A 74 -33.19 23.55 -4.84
C PHE A 74 -33.63 24.48 -3.69
N ALA A 75 -34.39 24.01 -2.73
CA ALA A 75 -34.72 24.77 -1.52
C ALA A 75 -33.57 24.79 -0.51
N ALA A 76 -32.65 23.84 -0.59
CA ALA A 76 -31.52 23.70 0.31
C ALA A 76 -30.16 23.93 -0.37
N THR A 77 -30.12 24.69 -1.49
CA THR A 77 -28.86 24.99 -2.20
C THR A 77 -27.89 25.77 -1.34
N GLN A 78 -26.61 25.34 -1.33
CA GLN A 78 -25.52 26.00 -0.61
C GLN A 78 -25.80 26.18 0.89
N ALA A 79 -26.61 25.28 1.48
CA ALA A 79 -26.88 25.34 2.91
C ALA A 79 -25.63 24.96 3.72
N GLY A 80 -25.36 25.73 4.77
CA GLY A 80 -24.26 25.44 5.70
C GLY A 80 -24.50 24.16 6.50
N PRO A 81 -23.48 23.67 7.21
CA PRO A 81 -23.59 22.51 8.10
C PRO A 81 -24.73 22.66 9.11
N SER A 82 -25.59 21.65 9.20
CA SER A 82 -26.76 21.59 10.09
C SER A 82 -27.04 20.17 10.55
N TRP A 83 -28.00 19.98 11.47
CA TRP A 83 -28.41 18.63 11.87
C TRP A 83 -29.06 17.83 10.74
N GLN A 84 -29.69 18.51 9.76
CA GLN A 84 -30.28 17.87 8.58
C GLN A 84 -29.24 17.55 7.51
N HIS A 85 -28.21 18.40 7.40
CA HIS A 85 -27.09 18.27 6.47
C HIS A 85 -25.77 18.47 7.24
N PRO A 86 -25.17 17.43 7.85
CA PRO A 86 -24.02 17.57 8.74
C PRO A 86 -22.82 18.27 8.09
N PHE A 87 -22.63 18.11 6.79
CA PHE A 87 -21.56 18.76 6.03
C PHE A 87 -22.09 19.89 5.11
N GLY A 88 -23.38 20.23 5.23
CA GLY A 88 -24.04 21.16 4.33
C GLY A 88 -24.47 20.49 3.02
N THR A 89 -24.85 21.33 2.05
CA THR A 89 -25.29 20.93 0.72
C THR A 89 -24.50 21.66 -0.35
N ASP A 90 -24.43 21.10 -1.56
CA ASP A 90 -23.77 21.71 -2.71
C ASP A 90 -24.70 22.72 -3.46
N ASP A 91 -24.27 23.15 -4.65
CA ASP A 91 -25.00 24.09 -5.51
C ASP A 91 -26.31 23.52 -6.08
N LEU A 92 -26.47 22.20 -6.09
CA LEU A 92 -27.69 21.50 -6.46
C LEU A 92 -28.56 21.12 -5.25
N GLY A 93 -28.11 21.48 -4.01
CA GLY A 93 -28.76 21.06 -2.78
C GLY A 93 -28.53 19.59 -2.42
N GLN A 94 -27.53 18.95 -3.02
CA GLN A 94 -27.17 17.55 -2.69
C GLN A 94 -26.45 17.47 -1.36
N ASP A 95 -26.75 16.46 -0.55
CA ASP A 95 -26.17 16.27 0.79
C ASP A 95 -24.69 15.88 0.73
N LEU A 96 -23.81 16.77 1.19
CA LEU A 96 -22.36 16.57 1.13
C LEU A 96 -21.90 15.43 2.04
N PHE A 97 -22.58 15.18 3.17
CA PHE A 97 -22.19 14.08 4.06
C PHE A 97 -22.44 12.72 3.39
N ALA A 98 -23.62 12.54 2.76
CA ALA A 98 -23.92 11.34 1.99
C ALA A 98 -22.91 11.14 0.86
N ARG A 99 -22.56 12.22 0.13
CA ARG A 99 -21.60 12.19 -0.98
C ARG A 99 -20.16 11.89 -0.51
N VAL A 100 -19.73 12.41 0.63
CA VAL A 100 -18.41 12.11 1.22
C VAL A 100 -18.33 10.67 1.69
N LEU A 101 -19.40 10.12 2.28
CA LEU A 101 -19.46 8.71 2.66
C LEU A 101 -19.38 7.78 1.45
N TYR A 102 -20.19 8.02 0.44
CA TYR A 102 -20.20 7.20 -0.78
C TYR A 102 -18.89 7.35 -1.54
N GLY A 103 -18.40 8.57 -1.71
CA GLY A 103 -17.14 8.88 -2.39
C GLY A 103 -15.95 8.19 -1.74
N GLY A 104 -15.96 8.08 -0.41
CA GLY A 104 -14.92 7.36 0.30
C GLY A 104 -14.85 5.88 -0.02
N ARG A 105 -16.00 5.22 -0.28
CA ARG A 105 -16.01 3.81 -0.72
C ARG A 105 -15.25 3.66 -2.03
N ILE A 106 -15.50 4.54 -2.99
CA ILE A 106 -14.87 4.49 -4.31
C ILE A 106 -13.39 4.84 -4.20
N SER A 107 -13.03 5.95 -3.53
CA SER A 107 -11.63 6.37 -3.38
C SER A 107 -10.77 5.31 -2.66
N LEU A 108 -11.30 4.69 -1.60
CA LEU A 108 -10.61 3.59 -0.90
C LEU A 108 -10.51 2.33 -1.77
N ALA A 109 -11.57 1.98 -2.49
CA ALA A 109 -11.59 0.82 -3.38
C ALA A 109 -10.59 0.98 -4.53
N VAL A 110 -10.52 2.16 -5.16
CA VAL A 110 -9.52 2.48 -6.20
C VAL A 110 -8.12 2.37 -5.64
N GLY A 111 -7.85 3.00 -4.48
CA GLY A 111 -6.53 2.96 -3.86
C GLY A 111 -6.06 1.54 -3.58
N PHE A 112 -6.93 0.71 -3.01
CA PHE A 112 -6.63 -0.68 -2.70
C PHE A 112 -6.48 -1.54 -3.96
N ALA A 113 -7.39 -1.42 -4.93
CA ALA A 113 -7.32 -2.19 -6.17
C ALA A 113 -6.10 -1.84 -7.03
N ALA A 114 -5.77 -0.55 -7.15
CA ALA A 114 -4.57 -0.10 -7.87
C ALA A 114 -3.28 -0.60 -7.19
N MET A 115 -3.22 -0.59 -5.86
CA MET A 115 -2.12 -1.19 -5.10
C MET A 115 -1.97 -2.68 -5.40
N LEU A 116 -3.07 -3.44 -5.43
CA LEU A 116 -3.00 -4.87 -5.74
C LEU A 116 -2.41 -5.11 -7.13
N VAL A 117 -2.80 -4.33 -8.14
CA VAL A 117 -2.22 -4.40 -9.49
C VAL A 117 -0.73 -4.05 -9.46
N ALA A 118 -0.35 -2.94 -8.82
CA ALA A 118 1.04 -2.49 -8.73
C ALA A 118 1.93 -3.51 -8.02
N VAL A 119 1.48 -4.02 -6.87
CA VAL A 119 2.23 -5.03 -6.09
C VAL A 119 2.32 -6.35 -6.84
N PHE A 120 1.25 -6.81 -7.47
CA PHE A 120 1.24 -8.05 -8.24
C PHE A 120 2.22 -7.98 -9.43
N VAL A 121 2.08 -6.97 -10.28
CA VAL A 121 2.96 -6.78 -11.44
C VAL A 121 4.41 -6.54 -11.00
N GLY A 122 4.62 -5.65 -10.02
CA GLY A 122 5.95 -5.33 -9.50
C GLY A 122 6.65 -6.54 -8.87
N THR A 123 5.89 -7.37 -8.14
CA THR A 123 6.45 -8.60 -7.55
C THR A 123 6.87 -9.60 -8.63
N ILE A 124 6.06 -9.80 -9.68
CA ILE A 124 6.40 -10.69 -10.78
C ILE A 124 7.65 -10.19 -11.51
N VAL A 125 7.66 -8.93 -11.94
CA VAL A 125 8.78 -8.34 -12.68
C VAL A 125 10.05 -8.34 -11.83
N GLY A 126 9.95 -7.93 -10.56
CA GLY A 126 11.09 -7.88 -9.65
C GLY A 126 11.65 -9.27 -9.32
N ALA A 127 10.77 -10.26 -9.10
CA ALA A 127 11.19 -11.64 -8.88
C ALA A 127 11.88 -12.23 -10.12
N LEU A 128 11.30 -12.03 -11.31
CA LEU A 128 11.91 -12.47 -12.58
C LEU A 128 13.28 -11.83 -12.79
N ALA A 129 13.41 -10.51 -12.56
CA ALA A 129 14.69 -9.82 -12.67
C ALA A 129 15.71 -10.36 -11.66
N GLY A 130 15.29 -10.58 -10.39
CA GLY A 130 16.18 -11.02 -9.32
C GLY A 130 16.74 -12.44 -9.44
N VAL A 131 16.07 -13.32 -10.20
CA VAL A 131 16.53 -14.73 -10.39
C VAL A 131 17.07 -15.02 -11.77
N SER A 132 16.86 -14.14 -12.73
CA SER A 132 17.23 -14.33 -14.13
C SER A 132 18.71 -14.05 -14.38
N ARG A 133 19.15 -14.37 -15.62
CA ARG A 133 20.50 -14.04 -16.12
C ARG A 133 20.63 -12.51 -16.25
N ALA A 134 21.87 -12.02 -16.20
CA ALA A 134 22.17 -10.58 -16.26
C ALA A 134 21.53 -9.85 -17.45
N SER A 135 21.40 -10.49 -18.62
CA SER A 135 20.76 -9.89 -19.80
C SER A 135 19.26 -9.65 -19.60
N ILE A 136 18.53 -10.62 -19.01
CA ILE A 136 17.08 -10.50 -18.74
C ILE A 136 16.85 -9.45 -17.64
N ASP A 137 17.65 -9.50 -16.57
CA ASP A 137 17.61 -8.51 -15.51
C ASP A 137 17.84 -7.09 -16.06
N ALA A 138 18.90 -6.90 -16.86
CA ALA A 138 19.21 -5.60 -17.48
C ALA A 138 18.05 -5.10 -18.37
N THR A 139 17.44 -5.99 -19.18
CA THR A 139 16.30 -5.61 -20.03
C THR A 139 15.08 -5.22 -19.21
N LEU A 140 14.71 -6.01 -18.18
CA LEU A 140 13.56 -5.70 -17.32
C LEU A 140 13.78 -4.39 -16.57
N MET A 141 14.99 -4.13 -16.07
CA MET A 141 15.31 -2.87 -15.41
C MET A 141 15.35 -1.68 -16.36
N TRP A 142 15.87 -1.88 -17.59
CA TRP A 142 15.82 -0.85 -18.62
C TRP A 142 14.36 -0.44 -18.94
N VAL A 143 13.46 -1.41 -19.11
CA VAL A 143 12.01 -1.13 -19.29
C VAL A 143 11.45 -0.40 -18.06
N THR A 144 11.79 -0.86 -16.86
CA THR A 144 11.37 -0.20 -15.60
C THR A 144 11.82 1.24 -15.54
N ASP A 145 13.08 1.50 -15.94
CA ASP A 145 13.68 2.84 -15.93
C ASP A 145 13.06 3.75 -17.01
N LEU A 146 12.75 3.17 -18.19
CA LEU A 146 12.04 3.87 -19.26
C LEU A 146 10.69 4.37 -18.76
N PHE A 147 9.87 3.52 -18.14
CA PHE A 147 8.58 3.92 -17.60
C PHE A 147 8.70 4.96 -16.46
N LEU A 148 9.73 4.86 -15.61
CA LEU A 148 9.99 5.83 -14.55
C LEU A 148 10.46 7.19 -15.07
N SER A 149 11.04 7.26 -16.27
CA SER A 149 11.48 8.51 -16.88
C SER A 149 10.34 9.31 -17.50
N LEU A 150 9.17 8.67 -17.74
CA LEU A 150 8.01 9.33 -18.31
C LEU A 150 7.33 10.23 -17.26
N PRO A 151 6.87 11.43 -17.65
CA PRO A 151 6.11 12.29 -16.75
C PRO A 151 4.77 11.63 -16.44
N GLN A 152 4.69 10.99 -15.25
CA GLN A 152 3.58 10.11 -14.88
C GLN A 152 2.22 10.76 -15.00
N LEU A 153 2.03 11.96 -14.41
CA LEU A 153 0.73 12.62 -14.35
C LEU A 153 0.17 12.99 -15.74
N PRO A 154 0.93 13.64 -16.65
CA PRO A 154 0.47 13.87 -18.02
C PRO A 154 0.09 12.60 -18.76
N LEU A 155 0.84 11.51 -18.56
CA LEU A 155 0.56 10.25 -19.23
C LEU A 155 -0.73 9.59 -18.70
N LEU A 156 -0.96 9.61 -17.38
CA LEU A 156 -2.21 9.15 -16.78
C LEU A 156 -3.40 9.93 -17.33
N LEU A 157 -3.30 11.28 -17.38
CA LEU A 157 -4.36 12.16 -17.94
C LEU A 157 -4.65 11.82 -19.39
N LEU A 158 -3.62 11.65 -20.21
CA LEU A 158 -3.77 11.31 -21.63
C LEU A 158 -4.48 9.97 -21.82
N ILE A 159 -4.06 8.93 -21.11
CA ILE A 159 -4.65 7.59 -21.25
C ILE A 159 -6.12 7.61 -20.82
N ILE A 160 -6.41 8.24 -19.68
CA ILE A 160 -7.79 8.33 -19.20
C ILE A 160 -8.64 9.11 -20.19
N TYR A 161 -8.16 10.23 -20.71
CA TYR A 161 -8.87 11.03 -21.71
C TYR A 161 -9.19 10.22 -22.97
N LEU A 162 -8.25 9.43 -23.48
CA LEU A 162 -8.43 8.65 -24.70
C LEU A 162 -9.38 7.45 -24.53
N PHE A 163 -9.35 6.78 -23.39
CA PHE A 163 -10.06 5.50 -23.19
C PHE A 163 -11.32 5.60 -22.33
N ARG A 164 -11.58 6.75 -21.69
CA ARG A 164 -12.70 6.93 -20.77
C ARG A 164 -14.04 6.60 -21.42
N ASP A 165 -14.33 7.16 -22.59
CA ASP A 165 -15.62 6.99 -23.25
C ASP A 165 -15.82 5.57 -23.77
N ALA A 166 -14.76 4.92 -24.25
CA ALA A 166 -14.78 3.52 -24.66
C ALA A 166 -15.11 2.59 -23.48
N LEU A 167 -14.46 2.79 -22.33
CA LEU A 167 -14.70 1.98 -21.14
C LEU A 167 -16.08 2.26 -20.50
N ARG A 168 -16.55 3.52 -20.56
CA ARG A 168 -17.91 3.86 -20.14
C ARG A 168 -18.97 3.19 -21.00
N ALA A 169 -18.76 3.13 -22.30
CA ALA A 169 -19.67 2.45 -23.22
C ALA A 169 -19.71 0.93 -23.01
N LEU A 170 -18.58 0.32 -22.63
CA LEU A 170 -18.48 -1.12 -22.43
C LEU A 170 -19.04 -1.60 -21.07
N ALA A 171 -18.80 -0.88 -19.99
CA ALA A 171 -19.07 -1.33 -18.63
C ALA A 171 -19.86 -0.32 -17.78
N GLY A 172 -20.36 0.75 -18.40
CA GLY A 172 -21.09 1.82 -17.70
C GLY A 172 -20.20 2.89 -17.07
N PRO A 173 -20.81 3.98 -16.59
CA PRO A 173 -20.08 5.18 -16.14
C PRO A 173 -19.29 4.96 -14.83
N GLU A 174 -19.76 4.11 -13.96
CA GLU A 174 -19.11 3.81 -12.69
C GLU A 174 -18.03 2.73 -12.85
N VAL A 175 -18.43 1.53 -13.29
CA VAL A 175 -17.53 0.37 -13.40
C VAL A 175 -16.48 0.57 -14.48
N GLY A 176 -16.83 1.12 -15.64
CA GLY A 176 -15.89 1.37 -16.73
C GLY A 176 -14.79 2.36 -16.34
N VAL A 177 -15.17 3.47 -15.68
CA VAL A 177 -14.20 4.45 -15.16
C VAL A 177 -13.36 3.88 -14.02
N PHE A 178 -13.98 3.10 -13.11
CA PHE A 178 -13.26 2.42 -12.03
C PHE A 178 -12.16 1.51 -12.57
N VAL A 179 -12.50 0.62 -13.50
CA VAL A 179 -11.55 -0.33 -14.10
C VAL A 179 -10.42 0.43 -14.83
N LEU A 180 -10.77 1.48 -15.59
CA LEU A 180 -9.78 2.29 -16.27
C LEU A 180 -8.79 2.94 -15.31
N ILE A 181 -9.29 3.62 -14.27
CA ILE A 181 -8.45 4.32 -13.28
C ILE A 181 -7.55 3.33 -12.53
N VAL A 182 -8.11 2.20 -12.08
CA VAL A 182 -7.34 1.13 -11.40
C VAL A 182 -6.24 0.56 -12.30
N ALA A 183 -6.59 0.24 -13.56
CA ALA A 183 -5.63 -0.31 -14.52
C ALA A 183 -4.51 0.70 -14.84
N VAL A 184 -4.86 1.96 -15.03
CA VAL A 184 -3.89 3.01 -15.38
C VAL A 184 -3.00 3.35 -14.18
N ILE A 185 -3.57 3.62 -13.00
CA ILE A 185 -2.78 3.92 -11.79
C ILE A 185 -1.92 2.71 -11.42
N GLY A 186 -2.51 1.52 -11.28
CA GLY A 186 -1.78 0.31 -10.91
C GLY A 186 -0.72 -0.07 -11.94
N GLY A 187 -1.05 0.11 -13.25
CA GLY A 187 -0.15 -0.13 -14.38
C GLY A 187 1.05 0.84 -14.47
N PHE A 188 1.01 1.98 -13.77
CA PHE A 188 2.11 2.94 -13.69
C PHE A 188 2.73 3.07 -12.29
N ARG A 189 2.41 2.15 -11.38
CA ARG A 189 2.98 2.17 -10.02
C ARG A 189 3.72 0.88 -9.63
N TRP A 190 3.85 -0.07 -10.55
CA TRP A 190 4.56 -1.33 -10.28
C TRP A 190 6.09 -1.18 -10.22
N MET A 191 6.67 -0.15 -10.83
CA MET A 191 8.12 -0.03 -11.00
C MET A 191 8.91 0.10 -9.67
N PRO A 192 8.50 0.93 -8.69
CA PRO A 192 9.18 0.97 -7.39
C PRO A 192 9.12 -0.38 -6.67
N VAL A 193 7.98 -1.09 -6.76
CA VAL A 193 7.81 -2.43 -6.18
C VAL A 193 8.73 -3.44 -6.85
N ALA A 194 8.85 -3.40 -8.19
CA ALA A 194 9.74 -4.29 -8.93
C ALA A 194 11.20 -4.11 -8.53
N ARG A 195 11.67 -2.88 -8.40
CA ARG A 195 13.05 -2.59 -7.92
C ARG A 195 13.27 -3.10 -6.50
N LEU A 196 12.30 -2.90 -5.61
CA LEU A 196 12.36 -3.38 -4.24
C LEU A 196 12.46 -4.91 -4.19
N VAL A 197 11.56 -5.60 -4.89
CA VAL A 197 11.52 -7.08 -4.92
C VAL A 197 12.80 -7.64 -5.54
N ARG A 198 13.28 -7.06 -6.64
CA ARG A 198 14.57 -7.43 -7.23
C ARG A 198 15.71 -7.33 -6.23
N ALA A 199 15.83 -6.23 -5.50
CA ALA A 199 16.89 -6.04 -4.49
C ALA A 199 16.77 -7.08 -3.35
N GLN A 200 15.55 -7.39 -2.90
CA GLN A 200 15.32 -8.44 -1.91
C GLN A 200 15.74 -9.82 -2.43
N PHE A 201 15.42 -10.13 -3.67
CA PHE A 201 15.77 -11.41 -4.29
C PHE A 201 17.28 -11.57 -4.46
N PHE A 202 18.01 -10.52 -4.82
CA PHE A 202 19.47 -10.55 -4.85
C PHE A 202 20.07 -10.86 -3.48
N SER A 203 19.55 -10.22 -2.43
CA SER A 203 20.01 -10.50 -1.07
C SER A 203 19.64 -11.91 -0.60
N LEU A 204 18.45 -12.40 -0.96
CA LEU A 204 17.96 -13.71 -0.51
C LEU A 204 18.66 -14.87 -1.21
N ARG A 205 19.00 -14.76 -2.48
CA ARG A 205 19.66 -15.85 -3.23
C ARG A 205 21.06 -16.22 -2.69
N GLU A 206 21.70 -15.30 -1.94
CA GLU A 206 23.00 -15.48 -1.31
C GLU A 206 22.90 -16.01 0.14
N LYS A 207 21.70 -16.37 0.59
CA LYS A 207 21.48 -16.90 1.93
C LYS A 207 21.69 -18.40 1.98
N GLU A 208 22.29 -18.87 3.05
CA GLU A 208 22.64 -20.30 3.28
C GLU A 208 21.45 -21.25 3.06
N PHE A 209 20.24 -20.86 3.46
CA PHE A 209 19.05 -21.71 3.28
C PHE A 209 18.62 -21.86 1.82
N VAL A 210 18.90 -20.86 0.95
CA VAL A 210 18.63 -20.94 -0.49
C VAL A 210 19.72 -21.78 -1.17
N GLU A 211 20.97 -21.61 -0.76
CA GLU A 211 22.09 -22.44 -1.24
C GLU A 211 21.91 -23.92 -0.83
N ALA A 212 21.50 -24.19 0.40
CA ALA A 212 21.20 -25.54 0.86
C ALA A 212 20.06 -26.16 0.03
N ALA A 213 18.97 -25.42 -0.23
CA ALA A 213 17.88 -25.89 -1.07
C ALA A 213 18.36 -26.21 -2.49
N ARG A 214 19.26 -25.38 -3.04
CA ARG A 214 19.89 -25.62 -4.36
C ARG A 214 20.76 -26.86 -4.36
N ALA A 215 21.59 -27.08 -3.33
CA ALA A 215 22.43 -28.25 -3.19
C ALA A 215 21.62 -29.55 -3.07
N LEU A 216 20.41 -29.48 -2.49
CA LEU A 216 19.44 -30.59 -2.42
C LEU A 216 18.64 -30.79 -3.72
N GLY A 217 18.94 -30.04 -4.81
CA GLY A 217 18.31 -30.20 -6.12
C GLY A 217 16.96 -29.46 -6.27
N ALA A 218 16.65 -28.48 -5.43
CA ALA A 218 15.44 -27.68 -5.62
C ALA A 218 15.48 -26.89 -6.94
N SER A 219 14.42 -27.01 -7.76
CA SER A 219 14.28 -26.25 -9.00
C SER A 219 14.23 -24.72 -8.73
N PRO A 220 14.62 -23.88 -9.72
CA PRO A 220 14.56 -22.42 -9.57
C PRO A 220 13.18 -21.90 -9.13
N MET A 221 12.11 -22.43 -9.72
CA MET A 221 10.73 -22.06 -9.33
C MET A 221 10.42 -22.43 -7.87
N ARG A 222 10.89 -23.61 -7.42
CA ARG A 222 10.73 -24.03 -6.02
C ARG A 222 11.52 -23.13 -5.07
N GLN A 223 12.74 -22.73 -5.43
CA GLN A 223 13.54 -21.76 -4.66
C GLN A 223 12.79 -20.42 -4.52
N VAL A 224 12.24 -19.89 -5.63
CA VAL A 224 11.45 -18.66 -5.65
C VAL A 224 10.22 -18.77 -4.76
N MET A 225 9.34 -19.72 -5.03
CA MET A 225 8.01 -19.78 -4.42
C MET A 225 8.02 -20.21 -2.95
N HIS A 226 8.96 -21.07 -2.54
CA HIS A 226 8.97 -21.62 -1.17
C HIS A 226 10.04 -21.00 -0.27
N HIS A 227 11.09 -20.43 -0.83
CA HIS A 227 12.21 -19.92 -0.04
C HIS A 227 12.40 -18.39 -0.16
N MET A 228 12.29 -17.81 -1.35
CA MET A 228 12.58 -16.39 -1.56
C MET A 228 11.33 -15.52 -1.37
N LEU A 229 10.24 -15.82 -2.09
CA LEU A 229 9.02 -15.01 -2.06
C LEU A 229 8.40 -14.89 -0.64
N PRO A 230 8.26 -15.96 0.15
CA PRO A 230 7.74 -15.82 1.51
C PRO A 230 8.60 -14.93 2.42
N ASN A 231 9.92 -14.93 2.21
CA ASN A 231 10.84 -14.07 2.96
C ASN A 231 10.86 -12.60 2.45
N ALA A 232 10.46 -12.36 1.20
CA ALA A 232 10.31 -11.03 0.64
C ALA A 232 8.95 -10.38 0.98
N LEU A 233 7.95 -11.14 1.48
CA LEU A 233 6.60 -10.63 1.76
C LEU A 233 6.58 -9.46 2.74
N GLY A 234 7.44 -9.46 3.78
CA GLY A 234 7.50 -8.35 4.73
C GLY A 234 7.73 -7.00 4.03
N PRO A 235 8.85 -6.81 3.32
CA PRO A 235 9.11 -5.61 2.52
C PRO A 235 8.03 -5.32 1.47
N VAL A 236 7.44 -6.34 0.83
CA VAL A 236 6.37 -6.17 -0.17
C VAL A 236 5.09 -5.62 0.46
N ILE A 237 4.70 -6.11 1.64
CA ILE A 237 3.54 -5.60 2.38
C ILE A 237 3.76 -4.12 2.75
N VAL A 238 4.96 -3.76 3.22
CA VAL A 238 5.31 -2.37 3.53
C VAL A 238 5.22 -1.49 2.28
N ALA A 239 5.76 -1.93 1.14
CA ALA A 239 5.64 -1.22 -0.13
C ALA A 239 4.16 -1.06 -0.53
N GLY A 240 3.35 -2.11 -0.37
CA GLY A 240 1.92 -2.07 -0.66
C GLY A 240 1.17 -1.00 0.14
N THR A 241 1.49 -0.79 1.42
CA THR A 241 0.84 0.29 2.19
C THR A 241 1.14 1.67 1.61
N ILE A 242 2.39 1.92 1.21
CA ILE A 242 2.78 3.19 0.56
C ILE A 242 2.05 3.35 -0.79
N GLU A 243 1.91 2.26 -1.55
CA GLU A 243 1.22 2.30 -2.84
C GLU A 243 -0.28 2.58 -2.72
N VAL A 244 -0.97 2.15 -1.63
CA VAL A 244 -2.37 2.54 -1.38
C VAL A 244 -2.48 4.05 -1.22
N ALA A 245 -1.68 4.66 -0.35
CA ALA A 245 -1.70 6.10 -0.11
C ALA A 245 -1.43 6.90 -1.40
N ALA A 246 -0.43 6.48 -2.15
CA ALA A 246 -0.06 7.12 -3.40
C ALA A 246 -1.12 6.94 -4.51
N ALA A 247 -1.83 5.80 -4.56
CA ALA A 247 -2.92 5.56 -5.49
C ALA A 247 -4.15 6.42 -5.17
N ILE A 248 -4.48 6.61 -3.88
CA ILE A 248 -5.56 7.51 -3.45
C ILE A 248 -5.25 8.97 -3.87
N ILE A 249 -4.01 9.42 -3.66
CA ILE A 249 -3.58 10.77 -4.10
C ILE A 249 -3.68 10.88 -5.62
N ALA A 250 -3.22 9.88 -6.37
CA ALA A 250 -3.28 9.89 -7.83
C ALA A 250 -4.72 9.94 -8.35
N GLU A 251 -5.64 9.11 -7.81
CA GLU A 251 -7.07 9.15 -8.14
C GLU A 251 -7.66 10.52 -7.83
N SER A 252 -7.41 11.03 -6.62
CA SER A 252 -7.94 12.34 -6.20
C SER A 252 -7.43 13.47 -7.08
N THR A 253 -6.16 13.42 -7.52
CA THR A 253 -5.58 14.39 -8.46
C THR A 253 -6.24 14.31 -9.83
N LEU A 254 -6.44 13.11 -10.38
CA LEU A 254 -7.11 12.90 -11.67
C LEU A 254 -8.56 13.38 -11.63
N SER A 255 -9.27 13.06 -10.55
CA SER A 255 -10.66 13.50 -10.34
C SER A 255 -10.74 15.02 -10.13
N PHE A 256 -9.81 15.62 -9.38
CA PHE A 256 -9.70 17.08 -9.19
C PHE A 256 -9.38 17.82 -10.50
N LEU A 257 -8.68 17.20 -11.43
CA LEU A 257 -8.42 17.75 -12.76
C LEU A 257 -9.57 17.50 -13.76
N GLY A 258 -10.70 16.92 -13.32
CA GLY A 258 -11.91 16.70 -14.10
C GLY A 258 -11.88 15.46 -15.00
N LEU A 259 -10.81 14.65 -14.94
CA LEU A 259 -10.67 13.42 -15.73
C LEU A 259 -10.96 12.14 -14.93
N GLY A 260 -11.41 12.25 -13.68
CA GLY A 260 -11.83 11.13 -12.85
C GLY A 260 -13.26 10.67 -13.12
N PHE A 261 -13.98 10.36 -12.06
CA PHE A 261 -15.38 9.92 -12.11
C PHE A 261 -16.33 11.03 -12.54
N PRO A 262 -17.49 10.67 -13.16
CA PRO A 262 -18.50 11.64 -13.54
C PRO A 262 -19.19 12.27 -12.31
N PRO A 263 -19.93 13.40 -12.46
CA PRO A 263 -20.53 14.13 -11.34
C PRO A 263 -21.51 13.34 -10.48
N ASP A 264 -22.21 12.40 -11.08
CA ASP A 264 -23.17 11.49 -10.45
C ASP A 264 -22.51 10.37 -9.61
N VAL A 265 -21.19 10.20 -9.75
CA VAL A 265 -20.38 9.25 -9.00
C VAL A 265 -19.36 10.01 -8.16
N PRO A 266 -19.73 10.44 -6.95
CA PRO A 266 -18.80 11.20 -6.11
C PRO A 266 -17.60 10.36 -5.70
N THR A 267 -16.41 10.95 -5.76
CA THR A 267 -15.19 10.53 -5.04
C THR A 267 -14.67 11.71 -4.25
N TRP A 268 -13.77 11.50 -3.29
CA TRP A 268 -13.21 12.63 -2.55
C TRP A 268 -12.51 13.64 -3.46
N GLY A 269 -11.79 13.15 -4.50
CA GLY A 269 -11.17 14.02 -5.50
C GLY A 269 -12.20 14.77 -6.37
N ARG A 270 -13.31 14.12 -6.74
CA ARG A 270 -14.40 14.75 -7.49
C ARG A 270 -15.08 15.83 -6.67
N LEU A 271 -15.36 15.59 -5.39
CA LEU A 271 -15.94 16.60 -4.50
C LEU A 271 -15.04 17.84 -4.35
N LEU A 272 -13.71 17.67 -4.35
CA LEU A 272 -12.77 18.80 -4.37
C LEU A 272 -12.85 19.58 -5.68
N TYR A 273 -13.03 18.89 -6.83
CA TYR A 273 -13.25 19.57 -8.12
C TYR A 273 -14.52 20.40 -8.11
N ASP A 274 -15.62 19.87 -7.59
CA ASP A 274 -16.91 20.58 -7.50
C ASP A 274 -16.82 21.78 -6.55
N ALA A 275 -16.00 21.68 -5.48
CA ALA A 275 -15.80 22.73 -4.48
C ALA A 275 -14.90 23.90 -4.92
N LYS A 276 -14.02 23.71 -5.94
CA LYS A 276 -12.94 24.66 -6.27
C LYS A 276 -13.41 26.09 -6.56
N ASP A 277 -14.58 26.24 -7.18
CA ASP A 277 -15.14 27.53 -7.57
C ASP A 277 -15.98 28.19 -6.47
N TYR A 278 -16.14 27.51 -5.32
CA TYR A 278 -16.96 27.95 -4.18
C TYR A 278 -16.16 28.16 -2.90
N LEU A 279 -14.83 28.16 -2.96
CA LEU A 279 -13.95 28.24 -1.78
C LEU A 279 -14.17 29.51 -0.96
N ASP A 280 -14.53 30.63 -1.60
CA ASP A 280 -14.75 31.91 -0.93
C ASP A 280 -16.10 31.97 -0.19
N VAL A 281 -17.10 31.22 -0.64
CA VAL A 281 -18.49 31.27 -0.10
C VAL A 281 -18.83 30.02 0.71
N ALA A 282 -18.27 28.86 0.36
CA ALA A 282 -18.56 27.59 1.00
C ALA A 282 -17.29 26.72 1.19
N PRO A 283 -16.29 27.16 1.98
CA PRO A 283 -15.01 26.45 2.12
C PRO A 283 -15.17 25.04 2.71
N HIS A 284 -16.27 24.78 3.40
CA HIS A 284 -16.57 23.48 3.99
C HIS A 284 -16.76 22.38 2.92
N TRP A 285 -17.15 22.73 1.69
CA TRP A 285 -17.26 21.74 0.60
C TRP A 285 -15.92 21.09 0.28
N ALA A 286 -14.84 21.85 0.33
CA ALA A 286 -13.49 21.33 0.12
C ALA A 286 -12.90 20.73 1.40
N LEU A 287 -13.24 21.31 2.56
CA LEU A 287 -12.66 20.92 3.84
C LEU A 287 -12.94 19.45 4.17
N PHE A 288 -14.19 19.00 4.07
CA PHE A 288 -14.55 17.64 4.46
C PHE A 288 -13.90 16.56 3.58
N PRO A 289 -14.00 16.56 2.24
CA PRO A 289 -13.31 15.58 1.41
C PRO A 289 -11.78 15.72 1.53
N GLY A 290 -11.25 16.93 1.66
CA GLY A 290 -9.82 17.17 1.88
C GLY A 290 -9.30 16.56 3.17
N VAL A 291 -10.05 16.71 4.29
CA VAL A 291 -9.72 16.07 5.57
C VAL A 291 -9.78 14.54 5.46
N MET A 292 -10.75 13.98 4.73
CA MET A 292 -10.84 12.52 4.55
C MET A 292 -9.65 11.98 3.77
N ILE A 293 -9.21 12.63 2.70
CA ILE A 293 -7.99 12.28 1.95
C ILE A 293 -6.78 12.38 2.88
N PHE A 294 -6.62 13.52 3.55
CA PHE A 294 -5.49 13.78 4.45
C PHE A 294 -5.37 12.72 5.56
N LEU A 295 -6.45 12.48 6.30
CA LEU A 295 -6.46 11.50 7.38
C LEU A 295 -6.17 10.08 6.88
N THR A 296 -6.76 9.70 5.74
CA THR A 296 -6.55 8.38 5.15
C THR A 296 -5.09 8.19 4.74
N VAL A 297 -4.53 9.12 3.99
CA VAL A 297 -3.13 9.06 3.52
C VAL A 297 -2.16 9.11 4.69
N LEU A 298 -2.36 10.00 5.64
CA LEU A 298 -1.51 10.14 6.84
C LEU A 298 -1.49 8.85 7.65
N THR A 299 -2.68 8.29 7.93
CA THR A 299 -2.79 7.07 8.74
C THR A 299 -2.19 5.86 8.03
N ILE A 300 -2.38 5.72 6.72
CA ILE A 300 -1.77 4.65 5.93
C ILE A 300 -0.24 4.76 5.97
N ASN A 301 0.34 5.96 5.85
CA ASN A 301 1.78 6.15 5.93
C ASN A 301 2.34 5.75 7.31
N PHE A 302 1.71 6.18 8.41
CA PHE A 302 2.15 5.76 9.76
C PHE A 302 1.99 4.26 10.01
N ILE A 303 0.97 3.62 9.44
CA ILE A 303 0.83 2.16 9.46
C ILE A 303 1.98 1.52 8.69
N GLY A 304 2.33 2.04 7.51
CA GLY A 304 3.45 1.60 6.70
C GLY A 304 4.79 1.69 7.45
N ASP A 305 5.05 2.80 8.13
CA ASP A 305 6.24 2.99 8.96
C ASP A 305 6.28 1.98 10.13
N GLY A 306 5.15 1.78 10.81
CA GLY A 306 5.04 0.79 11.88
C GLY A 306 5.24 -0.65 11.40
N LEU A 307 4.75 -0.99 10.21
CA LEU A 307 5.01 -2.29 9.58
C LEU A 307 6.47 -2.45 9.18
N ARG A 308 7.08 -1.41 8.61
CA ARG A 308 8.51 -1.40 8.29
C ARG A 308 9.36 -1.68 9.52
N ASP A 309 9.09 -0.98 10.64
CA ASP A 309 9.78 -1.19 11.90
C ASP A 309 9.54 -2.60 12.48
N ALA A 310 8.34 -3.13 12.31
CA ALA A 310 7.98 -4.47 12.78
C ALA A 310 8.69 -5.60 11.99
N PHE A 311 8.89 -5.41 10.68
CA PHE A 311 9.58 -6.38 9.82
C PHE A 311 11.10 -6.21 9.80
N ASP A 312 11.68 -5.12 10.36
CA ASP A 312 13.14 -4.94 10.42
C ASP A 312 13.76 -5.86 11.47
N PRO A 313 14.59 -6.85 11.06
CA PRO A 313 15.23 -7.78 11.98
C PRO A 313 16.36 -7.13 12.81
N ARG A 314 16.85 -5.95 12.41
CA ARG A 314 17.98 -5.25 13.05
C ARG A 314 17.57 -4.47 14.29
N LYS A 315 16.30 -4.13 14.43
CA LYS A 315 15.75 -3.49 15.63
C LYS A 315 15.44 -4.56 16.67
N VAL A 316 16.48 -5.16 17.24
CA VAL A 316 16.37 -5.95 18.49
C VAL A 316 16.28 -4.93 19.61
N ILE A 317 15.09 -4.81 20.21
CA ILE A 317 14.86 -4.07 21.46
C ILE A 317 15.08 -5.01 22.62
#